data_749cac028364308deaa61f0430ac2885
#
_entry.id   749cac028364308deaa61f0430ac2885
#
_cell.length_a   1.000
_cell.length_b   1.000
_cell.length_c   1.000
_cell.angle_alpha   90.00
_cell.angle_beta   90.00
_cell.angle_gamma   90.00
#
_symmetry.space_group_name_H-M   'P 1'
#
loop_
_entity.id
_entity.type
_entity.pdbx_description
1 polymer ?
#
loop_
_entity_poly.entity_id
_entity_poly.type
_entity_poly.pdbx_seq_one_letter_code
_entity_poly.pdbx_strand_id
1 'polypeptide(L)'
;VARLSVWTKVFASGRTWIDGPDGYYHLRRAFLTLQRWPRVPLTDSFMSVPSGSRISWPPLFDGLLATLALPWRASAPIASLERIGALLPAILGVLQVALIVILTRLLASHRAALIAGACAAFFPTLVRYTLLGTLDHDPFFECTLLLALIGIAAAPRRGSIAAVTAGITLAILGWAGSIVGVAIVAAFALARAFTSSSETRIEIGRALFLANVIAAGIALPFVMASPWEGATFEGLSWFHETALLGAAAAGAAIAWRDRRVAIGGAIALLGAIALLPISLLPALRGLLYAGGHAPIFAGVAETQPLLFLFGRFDLWPALIRFGFLPLLAVVALRRKAQLPLATWCIVALGLALLHSRFSYTAATPLCIAAGIAVDELLAAHSRIRVAIMSALMIAPTLIAYLPIPGFAAFNFYERTTPILSSAAPGACDFLRSVAAEDPALRNPYVQPAWSVLAPWYHGHWIMWIGQRATVINPMLSVGQPAFDDGMRFFVRAGESNAMEIVQRHHVRYVVVTPDLASLPTQAAMIGSEPPQDLREAMHVLPMHLAYWGASEVRAFGDTYPALPFDEVWRSREVRPGPFGLVPLMRVYRVRSAV
;
A
#
# COMPACT_ATOMS: atom_id res chain seq x y z
N VAL A 1 -5.98 -21.92 -6.06
CA VAL A 1 -7.07 -22.22 -5.13
C VAL A 1 -7.02 -21.30 -3.91
N ALA A 2 -5.91 -21.24 -3.13
CA ALA A 2 -5.80 -20.41 -1.92
C ALA A 2 -6.23 -18.95 -2.14
N ARG A 3 -5.75 -18.34 -3.24
CA ARG A 3 -6.06 -16.94 -3.60
C ARG A 3 -7.51 -16.69 -4.03
N LEU A 4 -8.27 -17.72 -4.30
CA LEU A 4 -9.69 -17.67 -4.68
C LEU A 4 -10.64 -18.08 -3.54
N SER A 5 -10.12 -18.35 -2.34
CA SER A 5 -10.91 -18.84 -1.19
C SER A 5 -12.05 -17.89 -0.77
N VAL A 6 -11.94 -16.61 -1.11
CA VAL A 6 -12.91 -15.54 -0.79
C VAL A 6 -13.85 -15.19 -1.92
N TRP A 7 -13.95 -16.03 -2.95
CA TRP A 7 -14.75 -15.80 -4.16
C TRP A 7 -16.19 -15.36 -3.86
N THR A 8 -16.85 -16.05 -2.95
CA THR A 8 -18.25 -15.78 -2.59
C THR A 8 -18.47 -14.45 -1.89
N LYS A 9 -17.44 -13.93 -1.21
CA LYS A 9 -17.48 -12.58 -0.62
C LYS A 9 -17.23 -11.50 -1.64
N VAL A 10 -16.23 -11.70 -2.50
CA VAL A 10 -15.85 -10.71 -3.53
C VAL A 10 -16.97 -10.53 -4.55
N PHE A 11 -17.66 -11.61 -4.94
CA PHE A 11 -18.80 -11.55 -5.89
C PHE A 11 -20.15 -11.74 -5.18
N ALA A 12 -20.37 -11.00 -4.08
CA ALA A 12 -21.59 -11.09 -3.31
C ALA A 12 -22.66 -10.12 -3.82
N SER A 13 -23.93 -10.51 -3.71
CA SER A 13 -25.11 -9.66 -3.98
C SER A 13 -25.12 -8.98 -5.36
N GLY A 14 -24.59 -9.66 -6.38
CA GLY A 14 -24.54 -9.14 -7.76
C GLY A 14 -23.54 -8.00 -7.99
N ARG A 15 -22.67 -7.71 -7.04
CA ARG A 15 -21.60 -6.70 -7.10
C ARG A 15 -20.23 -7.33 -6.97
N THR A 16 -19.22 -6.61 -7.40
CA THR A 16 -17.82 -6.94 -7.13
C THR A 16 -17.32 -6.06 -5.99
N TRP A 17 -16.81 -6.69 -4.93
CA TRP A 17 -16.30 -6.01 -3.75
C TRP A 17 -14.78 -6.07 -3.71
N ILE A 18 -14.16 -4.92 -3.52
CA ILE A 18 -12.70 -4.79 -3.38
C ILE A 18 -12.35 -4.69 -1.90
N ASP A 19 -11.27 -5.34 -1.50
CA ASP A 19 -10.74 -5.29 -0.15
C ASP A 19 -9.85 -4.06 0.04
N GLY A 20 -10.17 -3.25 1.03
CA GLY A 20 -9.44 -2.01 1.32
C GLY A 20 -9.90 -0.80 0.50
N PRO A 21 -9.67 0.41 1.02
CA PRO A 21 -10.08 1.64 0.36
C PRO A 21 -9.25 1.96 -0.89
N ASP A 22 -7.95 1.65 -0.90
CA ASP A 22 -7.03 2.04 -1.96
C ASP A 22 -7.37 1.38 -3.30
N GLY A 23 -7.84 0.14 -3.26
CA GLY A 23 -8.32 -0.55 -4.46
C GLY A 23 -9.45 0.20 -5.18
N TYR A 24 -10.32 0.88 -4.45
CA TYR A 24 -11.38 1.70 -5.06
C TYR A 24 -10.84 2.96 -5.72
N TYR A 25 -9.73 3.52 -5.22
CA TYR A 25 -9.10 4.63 -5.90
C TYR A 25 -8.30 4.19 -7.14
N HIS A 26 -7.68 3.02 -7.12
CA HIS A 26 -7.13 2.40 -8.33
C HIS A 26 -8.20 2.22 -9.42
N LEU A 27 -9.40 1.72 -9.05
CA LEU A 27 -10.53 1.63 -9.99
C LEU A 27 -10.94 3.00 -10.53
N ARG A 28 -11.05 4.02 -9.67
CA ARG A 28 -11.39 5.38 -10.10
C ARG A 28 -10.37 5.94 -11.08
N ARG A 29 -9.08 5.88 -10.75
CA ARG A 29 -8.02 6.41 -11.61
C ARG A 29 -7.93 5.65 -12.91
N ALA A 30 -8.08 4.32 -12.89
CA ALA A 30 -8.17 3.50 -14.09
C ALA A 30 -9.40 3.85 -14.94
N PHE A 31 -10.55 4.16 -14.33
CA PHE A 31 -11.74 4.63 -15.04
C PHE A 31 -11.49 5.97 -15.74
N LEU A 32 -10.91 6.95 -15.05
CA LEU A 32 -10.53 8.24 -15.64
C LEU A 32 -9.53 8.06 -16.79
N THR A 33 -8.57 7.16 -16.63
CA THR A 33 -7.62 6.77 -17.68
C THR A 33 -8.34 6.13 -18.87
N LEU A 34 -9.25 5.20 -18.61
CA LEU A 34 -10.02 4.51 -19.66
C LEU A 34 -10.84 5.49 -20.50
N GLN A 35 -11.41 6.54 -19.87
CA GLN A 35 -12.14 7.60 -20.59
C GLN A 35 -11.23 8.38 -21.55
N ARG A 36 -9.95 8.54 -21.23
CA ARG A 36 -8.97 9.39 -21.95
C ARG A 36 -7.71 8.62 -22.38
N TRP A 37 -7.82 7.30 -22.48
CA TRP A 37 -6.69 6.44 -22.82
C TRP A 37 -5.87 6.99 -24.00
N PRO A 38 -4.52 7.01 -23.91
CA PRO A 38 -3.67 6.42 -22.87
C PRO A 38 -3.29 7.37 -21.71
N ARG A 39 -3.92 8.54 -21.56
CA ARG A 39 -3.54 9.56 -20.58
C ARG A 39 -4.01 9.19 -19.18
N VAL A 40 -3.04 9.01 -18.26
CA VAL A 40 -3.28 8.75 -16.84
C VAL A 40 -3.29 10.08 -16.08
N PRO A 41 -4.35 10.43 -15.32
CA PRO A 41 -4.38 11.68 -14.56
C PRO A 41 -3.36 11.68 -13.44
N LEU A 42 -2.70 12.83 -13.22
CA LEU A 42 -1.74 13.09 -12.15
C LEU A 42 -2.33 13.92 -11.01
N THR A 43 -3.53 14.47 -11.24
CA THR A 43 -4.33 15.20 -10.24
C THR A 43 -5.78 14.77 -10.34
N ASP A 44 -6.54 14.91 -9.25
CA ASP A 44 -7.96 14.61 -9.22
C ASP A 44 -8.72 15.66 -8.40
N SER A 45 -9.61 16.40 -9.05
CA SER A 45 -10.47 17.41 -8.42
C SER A 45 -11.51 16.82 -7.47
N PHE A 46 -11.77 15.52 -7.56
CA PHE A 46 -12.73 14.80 -6.72
C PHE A 46 -12.21 14.55 -5.30
N MET A 47 -10.90 14.76 -5.10
CA MET A 47 -10.24 14.74 -3.80
C MET A 47 -10.00 16.17 -3.30
N SER A 48 -10.00 16.37 -1.98
CA SER A 48 -9.59 17.63 -1.34
C SER A 48 -10.31 18.87 -1.88
N VAL A 49 -11.64 18.77 -2.01
CA VAL A 49 -12.47 19.87 -2.54
C VAL A 49 -12.28 21.14 -1.68
N PRO A 50 -12.19 22.36 -2.30
CA PRO A 50 -12.29 22.66 -3.74
C PRO A 50 -10.96 22.59 -4.51
N SER A 51 -9.82 22.46 -3.87
CA SER A 51 -8.50 22.61 -4.50
C SER A 51 -8.12 21.42 -5.41
N GLY A 52 -8.72 20.25 -5.22
CA GLY A 52 -8.23 19.03 -5.83
C GLY A 52 -6.97 18.50 -5.15
N SER A 53 -6.48 17.34 -5.53
CA SER A 53 -5.27 16.76 -4.99
C SER A 53 -4.34 16.20 -6.05
N ARG A 54 -3.03 16.21 -5.74
CA ARG A 54 -1.99 15.48 -6.47
C ARG A 54 -2.14 13.99 -6.16
N ILE A 55 -1.86 13.13 -7.14
CA ILE A 55 -1.89 11.69 -6.97
C ILE A 55 -0.47 11.20 -6.70
N SER A 56 -0.27 10.53 -5.57
CA SER A 56 1.05 10.03 -5.14
C SER A 56 1.55 8.86 -5.99
N TRP A 57 0.64 8.10 -6.57
CA TRP A 57 1.00 6.89 -7.30
C TRP A 57 1.49 7.19 -8.71
N PRO A 58 2.58 6.54 -9.18
CA PRO A 58 3.01 6.57 -10.57
C PRO A 58 1.94 6.02 -11.52
N PRO A 59 2.03 6.29 -12.84
CA PRO A 59 0.89 6.07 -13.74
C PRO A 59 0.71 4.62 -14.22
N LEU A 60 1.72 3.75 -14.13
CA LEU A 60 1.74 2.50 -14.88
C LEU A 60 0.71 1.49 -14.40
N PHE A 61 0.55 1.31 -13.09
CA PHE A 61 -0.36 0.28 -12.56
C PHE A 61 -1.82 0.56 -12.93
N ASP A 62 -2.28 1.79 -12.76
CA ASP A 62 -3.63 2.22 -13.14
C ASP A 62 -3.81 2.25 -14.66
N GLY A 63 -2.76 2.64 -15.40
CA GLY A 63 -2.72 2.57 -16.85
C GLY A 63 -2.83 1.13 -17.38
N LEU A 64 -2.18 0.16 -16.73
CA LEU A 64 -2.31 -1.27 -17.04
C LEU A 64 -3.75 -1.74 -16.81
N LEU A 65 -4.34 -1.42 -15.65
CA LEU A 65 -5.72 -1.78 -15.33
C LEU A 65 -6.70 -1.21 -16.36
N ALA A 66 -6.54 0.06 -16.76
CA ALA A 66 -7.33 0.69 -17.81
C ALA A 66 -7.14 0.02 -19.17
N THR A 67 -5.90 -0.34 -19.52
CA THR A 67 -5.58 -1.02 -20.79
C THR A 67 -6.25 -2.39 -20.87
N LEU A 68 -6.23 -3.16 -19.79
CA LEU A 68 -6.93 -4.44 -19.71
C LEU A 68 -8.45 -4.30 -19.87
N ALA A 69 -9.03 -3.17 -19.48
CA ALA A 69 -10.46 -2.90 -19.59
C ALA A 69 -10.89 -2.27 -20.92
N LEU A 70 -9.96 -1.92 -21.82
CA LEU A 70 -10.25 -1.28 -23.12
C LEU A 70 -11.35 -1.97 -23.95
N PRO A 71 -11.39 -3.32 -24.06
CA PRO A 71 -12.42 -3.99 -24.83
C PRO A 71 -13.86 -3.68 -24.38
N TRP A 72 -14.03 -3.32 -23.11
CA TRP A 72 -15.34 -3.03 -22.51
C TRP A 72 -15.60 -1.54 -22.28
N ARG A 73 -14.72 -0.66 -22.81
CA ARG A 73 -14.81 0.80 -22.59
C ARG A 73 -16.20 1.37 -22.93
N ALA A 74 -16.81 0.92 -24.01
CA ALA A 74 -18.11 1.43 -24.48
C ALA A 74 -19.31 0.73 -23.84
N SER A 75 -19.19 -0.56 -23.48
CA SER A 75 -20.33 -1.39 -23.06
C SER A 75 -20.51 -1.47 -21.55
N ALA A 76 -19.42 -1.68 -20.79
CA ALA A 76 -19.50 -1.92 -19.35
C ALA A 76 -18.20 -1.51 -18.63
N PRO A 77 -17.79 -0.22 -18.70
CA PRO A 77 -16.48 0.21 -18.20
C PRO A 77 -16.31 -0.02 -16.69
N ILE A 78 -17.30 0.29 -15.88
CA ILE A 78 -17.24 0.13 -14.41
C ILE A 78 -17.18 -1.34 -14.04
N ALA A 79 -18.11 -2.15 -14.52
CA ALA A 79 -18.18 -3.58 -14.18
C ALA A 79 -16.94 -4.36 -14.66
N SER A 80 -16.37 -3.99 -15.82
CA SER A 80 -15.13 -4.62 -16.30
C SER A 80 -13.93 -4.26 -15.42
N LEU A 81 -13.78 -3.00 -15.05
CA LEU A 81 -12.71 -2.56 -14.15
C LEU A 81 -12.79 -3.25 -12.79
N GLU A 82 -13.99 -3.33 -12.20
CA GLU A 82 -14.20 -4.02 -10.93
C GLU A 82 -13.82 -5.50 -11.00
N ARG A 83 -14.26 -6.22 -12.06
CA ARG A 83 -13.94 -7.64 -12.24
C ARG A 83 -12.45 -7.87 -12.50
N ILE A 84 -11.85 -7.07 -13.39
CA ILE A 84 -10.42 -7.15 -13.69
C ILE A 84 -9.62 -6.80 -12.43
N GLY A 85 -9.99 -5.72 -11.73
CA GLY A 85 -9.36 -5.32 -10.48
C GLY A 85 -9.44 -6.38 -9.39
N ALA A 86 -10.58 -7.09 -9.29
CA ALA A 86 -10.71 -8.20 -8.34
C ALA A 86 -9.82 -9.40 -8.69
N LEU A 87 -9.65 -9.72 -9.97
CA LEU A 87 -8.89 -10.89 -10.43
C LEU A 87 -7.38 -10.64 -10.50
N LEU A 88 -6.96 -9.40 -10.80
CA LEU A 88 -5.57 -9.04 -11.04
C LEU A 88 -4.61 -9.45 -9.93
N PRO A 89 -4.90 -9.23 -8.63
CA PRO A 89 -4.01 -9.66 -7.54
C PRO A 89 -3.76 -11.16 -7.53
N ALA A 90 -4.80 -11.96 -7.77
CA ALA A 90 -4.68 -13.42 -7.80
C ALA A 90 -3.80 -13.89 -8.98
N ILE A 91 -3.91 -13.24 -10.14
CA ILE A 91 -3.08 -13.51 -11.32
C ILE A 91 -1.62 -13.14 -11.02
N LEU A 92 -1.38 -11.95 -10.46
CA LEU A 92 -0.04 -11.52 -10.04
C LEU A 92 0.55 -12.46 -8.98
N GLY A 93 -0.28 -12.97 -8.06
CA GLY A 93 0.16 -13.96 -7.08
C GLY A 93 0.58 -15.30 -7.68
N VAL A 94 -0.04 -15.75 -8.77
CA VAL A 94 0.41 -16.93 -9.52
C VAL A 94 1.74 -16.64 -10.22
N LEU A 95 1.86 -15.47 -10.84
CA LEU A 95 3.10 -15.02 -11.47
C LEU A 95 4.24 -14.91 -10.45
N GLN A 96 3.98 -14.36 -9.26
CA GLN A 96 4.94 -14.26 -8.17
C GLN A 96 5.49 -15.63 -7.77
N VAL A 97 4.61 -16.63 -7.59
CA VAL A 97 5.04 -18.00 -7.27
C VAL A 97 5.94 -18.57 -8.37
N ALA A 98 5.58 -18.38 -9.63
CA ALA A 98 6.40 -18.83 -10.77
C ALA A 98 7.78 -18.16 -10.77
N LEU A 99 7.85 -16.86 -10.53
CA LEU A 99 9.11 -16.10 -10.45
C LEU A 99 9.96 -16.54 -9.25
N ILE A 100 9.35 -16.85 -8.10
CA ILE A 100 10.04 -17.43 -6.93
C ILE A 100 10.68 -18.77 -7.30
N VAL A 101 9.95 -19.65 -8.00
CA VAL A 101 10.49 -20.95 -8.46
C VAL A 101 11.68 -20.73 -9.39
N ILE A 102 11.56 -19.82 -10.35
CA ILE A 102 12.64 -19.50 -11.30
C ILE A 102 13.89 -18.97 -10.56
N LEU A 103 13.70 -17.97 -9.68
CA LEU A 103 14.81 -17.39 -8.93
C LEU A 103 15.47 -18.42 -8.02
N THR A 104 14.69 -19.21 -7.29
CA THR A 104 15.23 -20.25 -6.40
C THR A 104 16.03 -21.30 -7.19
N ARG A 105 15.58 -21.68 -8.39
CA ARG A 105 16.32 -22.58 -9.26
C ARG A 105 17.66 -22.02 -9.74
N LEU A 106 17.77 -20.71 -9.88
CA LEU A 106 19.04 -20.06 -10.22
C LEU A 106 20.00 -19.97 -9.01
N LEU A 107 19.47 -19.97 -7.80
CA LEU A 107 20.24 -19.86 -6.55
C LEU A 107 20.56 -21.22 -5.91
N ALA A 108 19.76 -22.25 -6.20
CA ALA A 108 19.84 -23.56 -5.54
C ALA A 108 19.36 -24.71 -6.46
N SER A 109 18.88 -25.80 -5.86
CA SER A 109 18.43 -27.00 -6.58
C SER A 109 17.00 -26.85 -7.13
N HIS A 110 16.65 -27.74 -8.06
CA HIS A 110 15.27 -27.86 -8.56
C HIS A 110 14.28 -28.23 -7.43
N ARG A 111 14.69 -29.12 -6.52
CA ARG A 111 13.87 -29.54 -5.39
C ARG A 111 13.63 -28.38 -4.42
N ALA A 112 14.67 -27.58 -4.10
CA ALA A 112 14.52 -26.37 -3.30
C ALA A 112 13.54 -25.37 -3.95
N ALA A 113 13.58 -25.22 -5.28
CA ALA A 113 12.69 -24.34 -6.02
C ALA A 113 11.22 -24.76 -5.91
N LEU A 114 10.93 -26.07 -6.02
CA LEU A 114 9.56 -26.57 -5.85
C LEU A 114 9.05 -26.39 -4.42
N ILE A 115 9.90 -26.63 -3.41
CA ILE A 115 9.53 -26.44 -1.99
C ILE A 115 9.28 -24.94 -1.70
N ALA A 116 10.14 -24.06 -2.18
CA ALA A 116 9.97 -22.61 -2.04
C ALA A 116 8.69 -22.11 -2.72
N GLY A 117 8.41 -22.61 -3.94
CA GLY A 117 7.17 -22.31 -4.66
C GLY A 117 5.93 -22.81 -3.93
N ALA A 118 5.95 -24.03 -3.39
CA ALA A 118 4.86 -24.56 -2.58
C ALA A 118 4.65 -23.75 -1.30
N CYS A 119 5.74 -23.39 -0.60
CA CYS A 119 5.68 -22.48 0.55
C CYS A 119 5.00 -21.15 0.15
N ALA A 120 5.50 -20.46 -0.86
CA ALA A 120 4.98 -19.17 -1.31
C ALA A 120 3.52 -19.24 -1.81
N ALA A 121 3.11 -20.39 -2.38
CA ALA A 121 1.74 -20.59 -2.86
C ALA A 121 0.69 -20.52 -1.74
N PHE A 122 1.06 -20.91 -0.52
CA PHE A 122 0.15 -21.00 0.62
C PHE A 122 0.53 -20.11 1.80
N PHE A 123 1.72 -19.51 1.80
CA PHE A 123 2.19 -18.71 2.92
C PHE A 123 1.28 -17.50 3.17
N PRO A 124 0.74 -17.31 4.41
CA PRO A 124 -0.33 -16.37 4.69
C PRO A 124 -0.05 -14.95 4.23
N THR A 125 1.14 -14.41 4.51
CA THR A 125 1.48 -13.04 4.12
C THR A 125 1.46 -12.85 2.61
N LEU A 126 2.03 -13.78 1.83
CA LEU A 126 2.04 -13.67 0.37
C LEU A 126 0.64 -13.84 -0.23
N VAL A 127 -0.17 -14.72 0.36
CA VAL A 127 -1.55 -14.92 -0.09
C VAL A 127 -2.42 -13.72 0.24
N ARG A 128 -2.26 -13.10 1.43
CA ARG A 128 -3.06 -11.95 1.86
C ARG A 128 -3.01 -10.78 0.87
N TYR A 129 -1.82 -10.45 0.40
CA TYR A 129 -1.62 -9.35 -0.58
C TYR A 129 -2.05 -9.72 -2.01
N THR A 130 -2.16 -11.01 -2.31
CA THR A 130 -2.53 -11.51 -3.64
C THR A 130 -3.90 -12.21 -3.64
N LEU A 131 -4.70 -11.99 -2.61
CA LEU A 131 -6.04 -12.57 -2.50
C LEU A 131 -6.97 -11.92 -3.53
N LEU A 132 -7.94 -12.68 -4.03
CA LEU A 132 -8.99 -12.14 -4.89
C LEU A 132 -9.64 -10.92 -4.24
N GLY A 133 -9.76 -9.83 -4.99
CA GLY A 133 -10.34 -8.58 -4.50
C GLY A 133 -9.37 -7.65 -3.76
N THR A 134 -8.16 -8.07 -3.44
CA THR A 134 -7.14 -7.19 -2.80
C THR A 134 -6.40 -6.39 -3.88
N LEU A 135 -7.08 -5.43 -4.49
CA LEU A 135 -6.50 -4.60 -5.56
C LEU A 135 -5.55 -3.57 -4.98
N ASP A 136 -4.24 -3.81 -5.18
CA ASP A 136 -3.16 -2.92 -4.80
C ASP A 136 -1.95 -3.11 -5.73
N HIS A 137 -1.05 -2.15 -5.75
CA HIS A 137 0.19 -2.18 -6.54
C HIS A 137 1.29 -3.06 -5.92
N ASP A 138 1.18 -3.47 -4.64
CA ASP A 138 2.17 -4.28 -3.95
C ASP A 138 2.50 -5.62 -4.66
N PRO A 139 1.53 -6.42 -5.13
CA PRO A 139 1.83 -7.63 -5.89
C PRO A 139 2.51 -7.38 -7.22
N PHE A 140 2.20 -6.26 -7.88
CA PHE A 140 2.86 -5.84 -9.10
C PHE A 140 4.32 -5.49 -8.85
N PHE A 141 4.59 -4.69 -7.81
CA PHE A 141 5.94 -4.35 -7.37
C PHE A 141 6.77 -5.60 -7.07
N GLU A 142 6.22 -6.55 -6.33
CA GLU A 142 6.93 -7.77 -5.96
C GLU A 142 7.30 -8.63 -7.19
N CYS A 143 6.39 -8.75 -8.17
CA CYS A 143 6.70 -9.43 -9.43
C CYS A 143 7.82 -8.73 -10.21
N THR A 144 7.82 -7.40 -10.25
CA THR A 144 8.85 -6.62 -10.95
C THR A 144 10.20 -6.67 -10.25
N LEU A 145 10.21 -6.67 -8.91
CA LEU A 145 11.41 -6.89 -8.09
C LEU A 145 12.01 -8.28 -8.37
N LEU A 146 11.18 -9.33 -8.32
CA LEU A 146 11.62 -10.70 -8.64
C LEU A 146 12.20 -10.81 -10.06
N LEU A 147 11.59 -10.15 -11.04
CA LEU A 147 12.10 -10.12 -12.42
C LEU A 147 13.50 -9.49 -12.49
N ALA A 148 13.73 -8.37 -11.80
CA ALA A 148 15.05 -7.74 -11.72
C ALA A 148 16.08 -8.64 -11.03
N LEU A 149 15.73 -9.28 -9.91
CA LEU A 149 16.61 -10.21 -9.19
C LEU A 149 16.93 -11.46 -10.02
N ILE A 150 15.98 -11.98 -10.79
CA ILE A 150 16.20 -13.07 -11.76
C ILE A 150 17.23 -12.64 -12.80
N GLY A 151 17.11 -11.41 -13.33
CA GLY A 151 18.09 -10.86 -14.27
C GLY A 151 19.50 -10.84 -13.69
N ILE A 152 19.68 -10.35 -12.45
CA ILE A 152 20.99 -10.36 -11.76
C ILE A 152 21.48 -11.79 -11.50
N ALA A 153 20.59 -12.68 -11.02
CA ALA A 153 20.97 -14.07 -10.72
C ALA A 153 21.35 -14.87 -11.99
N ALA A 154 20.75 -14.54 -13.12
CA ALA A 154 20.98 -15.22 -14.39
C ALA A 154 22.22 -14.73 -15.16
N ALA A 155 22.84 -13.59 -14.77
CA ALA A 155 24.05 -13.11 -15.43
C ALA A 155 25.17 -14.17 -15.41
N PRO A 156 25.90 -14.37 -16.54
CA PRO A 156 25.98 -13.58 -17.79
C PRO A 156 25.03 -14.03 -18.92
N ARG A 157 23.93 -14.69 -18.64
CA ARG A 157 23.04 -15.22 -19.69
C ARG A 157 22.43 -14.11 -20.55
N ARG A 158 22.13 -14.45 -21.82
CA ARG A 158 21.38 -13.57 -22.72
C ARG A 158 20.03 -13.19 -22.07
N GLY A 159 19.64 -11.91 -22.15
CA GLY A 159 18.39 -11.41 -21.56
C GLY A 159 18.50 -10.89 -20.12
N SER A 160 19.63 -11.09 -19.42
CA SER A 160 19.82 -10.58 -18.05
C SER A 160 19.59 -9.06 -17.97
N ILE A 161 20.20 -8.28 -18.86
CA ILE A 161 20.03 -6.82 -18.91
C ILE A 161 18.56 -6.46 -19.13
N ALA A 162 17.90 -7.11 -20.09
CA ALA A 162 16.48 -6.82 -20.39
C ALA A 162 15.57 -7.13 -19.19
N ALA A 163 15.80 -8.23 -18.47
CA ALA A 163 15.04 -8.58 -17.28
C ALA A 163 15.24 -7.58 -16.14
N VAL A 164 16.49 -7.14 -15.89
CA VAL A 164 16.78 -6.12 -14.88
C VAL A 164 16.14 -4.78 -15.27
N THR A 165 16.30 -4.36 -16.53
CA THR A 165 15.71 -3.12 -17.06
C THR A 165 14.19 -3.14 -16.93
N ALA A 166 13.53 -4.20 -17.40
CA ALA A 166 12.08 -4.33 -17.31
C ALA A 166 11.62 -4.31 -15.85
N GLY A 167 12.27 -5.10 -14.98
CA GLY A 167 11.91 -5.16 -13.57
C GLY A 167 12.01 -3.81 -12.87
N ILE A 168 13.12 -3.09 -13.03
CA ILE A 168 13.33 -1.77 -12.41
C ILE A 168 12.37 -0.71 -12.99
N THR A 169 12.26 -0.63 -14.33
CA THR A 169 11.41 0.36 -14.99
C THR A 169 9.94 0.19 -14.61
N LEU A 170 9.42 -1.05 -14.68
CA LEU A 170 8.05 -1.35 -14.30
C LEU A 170 7.79 -1.07 -12.81
N ALA A 171 8.78 -1.35 -11.93
CA ALA A 171 8.67 -1.05 -10.51
C ALA A 171 8.53 0.46 -10.26
N ILE A 172 9.44 1.28 -10.78
CA ILE A 172 9.46 2.75 -10.58
C ILE A 172 8.20 3.41 -11.14
N LEU A 173 7.73 2.98 -12.31
CA LEU A 173 6.52 3.52 -12.91
C LEU A 173 5.23 2.94 -12.30
N GLY A 174 5.32 1.84 -11.55
CA GLY A 174 4.20 1.19 -10.89
C GLY A 174 3.91 1.72 -9.48
N TRP A 175 4.96 2.03 -8.71
CA TRP A 175 4.86 2.46 -7.32
C TRP A 175 6.02 3.37 -6.90
N ALA A 176 5.72 4.53 -6.29
CA ALA A 176 6.76 5.47 -5.83
C ALA A 176 7.69 4.85 -4.76
N GLY A 177 7.17 4.01 -3.86
CA GLY A 177 7.97 3.30 -2.86
C GLY A 177 8.92 2.23 -3.43
N SER A 178 8.85 1.92 -4.72
CA SER A 178 9.68 0.92 -5.41
C SER A 178 11.18 1.25 -5.43
N ILE A 179 11.56 2.46 -5.03
CA ILE A 179 12.96 2.85 -4.81
C ILE A 179 13.67 1.90 -3.84
N VAL A 180 12.92 1.34 -2.89
CA VAL A 180 13.39 0.28 -1.99
C VAL A 180 13.81 -0.97 -2.79
N GLY A 181 13.06 -1.30 -3.85
CA GLY A 181 13.41 -2.40 -4.75
C GLY A 181 14.72 -2.14 -5.51
N VAL A 182 14.96 -0.90 -5.94
CA VAL A 182 16.25 -0.51 -6.56
C VAL A 182 17.41 -0.76 -5.60
N ALA A 183 17.26 -0.38 -4.32
CA ALA A 183 18.26 -0.62 -3.29
C ALA A 183 18.47 -2.13 -3.02
N ILE A 184 17.40 -2.93 -2.97
CA ILE A 184 17.47 -4.38 -2.81
C ILE A 184 18.20 -5.02 -3.99
N VAL A 185 17.88 -4.63 -5.24
CA VAL A 185 18.54 -5.16 -6.46
C VAL A 185 20.02 -4.81 -6.46
N ALA A 186 20.39 -3.58 -6.09
CA ALA A 186 21.78 -3.14 -6.01
C ALA A 186 22.56 -3.91 -4.94
N ALA A 187 21.99 -4.09 -3.75
CA ALA A 187 22.60 -4.85 -2.66
C ALA A 187 22.75 -6.35 -3.01
N PHE A 188 21.73 -6.94 -3.63
CA PHE A 188 21.78 -8.32 -4.13
C PHE A 188 22.85 -8.49 -5.21
N ALA A 189 22.95 -7.54 -6.17
CA ALA A 189 23.95 -7.56 -7.23
C ALA A 189 25.37 -7.45 -6.65
N LEU A 190 25.58 -6.58 -5.67
CA LEU A 190 26.88 -6.45 -4.98
C LEU A 190 27.26 -7.76 -4.28
N ALA A 191 26.35 -8.35 -3.52
CA ALA A 191 26.58 -9.63 -2.84
C ALA A 191 26.86 -10.77 -3.82
N ARG A 192 26.13 -10.81 -4.96
CA ARG A 192 26.33 -11.79 -6.03
C ARG A 192 27.69 -11.60 -6.71
N ALA A 193 28.08 -10.36 -6.98
CA ALA A 193 29.38 -10.02 -7.55
C ALA A 193 30.54 -10.46 -6.65
N PHE A 194 30.36 -10.37 -5.35
CA PHE A 194 31.36 -10.78 -4.35
C PHE A 194 31.61 -12.29 -4.33
N THR A 195 30.61 -13.08 -4.69
CA THR A 195 30.67 -14.56 -4.70
C THR A 195 30.93 -15.14 -6.09
N SER A 196 31.05 -14.29 -7.12
CA SER A 196 31.18 -14.70 -8.53
C SER A 196 32.61 -14.59 -9.05
N SER A 197 32.89 -15.27 -10.19
CA SER A 197 34.13 -15.06 -10.96
C SER A 197 34.24 -13.62 -11.47
N SER A 198 35.45 -13.18 -11.82
CA SER A 198 35.67 -11.82 -12.34
C SER A 198 34.85 -11.53 -13.61
N GLU A 199 34.67 -12.50 -14.45
CA GLU A 199 33.89 -12.41 -15.69
C GLU A 199 32.38 -12.21 -15.40
N THR A 200 31.81 -13.07 -14.56
CA THR A 200 30.40 -12.95 -14.10
C THR A 200 30.18 -11.64 -13.35
N ARG A 201 31.14 -11.21 -12.52
CA ARG A 201 31.09 -9.93 -11.80
C ARG A 201 30.94 -8.74 -12.74
N ILE A 202 31.74 -8.71 -13.82
CA ILE A 202 31.68 -7.65 -14.84
C ILE A 202 30.29 -7.62 -15.48
N GLU A 203 29.74 -8.77 -15.85
CA GLU A 203 28.42 -8.85 -16.48
C GLU A 203 27.28 -8.45 -15.52
N ILE A 204 27.37 -8.79 -14.23
CA ILE A 204 26.44 -8.30 -13.20
C ILE A 204 26.49 -6.77 -13.12
N GLY A 205 27.70 -6.20 -13.07
CA GLY A 205 27.89 -4.75 -13.00
C GLY A 205 27.35 -4.04 -14.25
N ARG A 206 27.61 -4.59 -15.44
CA ARG A 206 27.05 -4.07 -16.70
C ARG A 206 25.53 -4.13 -16.73
N ALA A 207 24.93 -5.25 -16.29
CA ALA A 207 23.49 -5.39 -16.24
C ALA A 207 22.86 -4.35 -15.30
N LEU A 208 23.43 -4.16 -14.11
CA LEU A 208 22.95 -3.17 -13.15
C LEU A 208 23.12 -1.73 -13.69
N PHE A 209 24.27 -1.42 -14.30
CA PHE A 209 24.54 -0.10 -14.87
C PHE A 209 23.57 0.24 -16.00
N LEU A 210 23.54 -0.59 -17.04
CA LEU A 210 22.73 -0.32 -18.24
C LEU A 210 21.22 -0.30 -17.90
N ALA A 211 20.77 -1.23 -17.06
CA ALA A 211 19.38 -1.28 -16.66
C ALA A 211 18.91 0.01 -15.95
N ASN A 212 19.72 0.53 -15.03
CA ASN A 212 19.37 1.74 -14.30
C ASN A 212 19.47 2.99 -15.17
N VAL A 213 20.45 3.09 -16.07
CA VAL A 213 20.54 4.21 -17.05
C VAL A 213 19.34 4.21 -17.99
N ILE A 214 18.95 3.03 -18.51
CA ILE A 214 17.76 2.92 -19.39
C ILE A 214 16.48 3.23 -18.60
N ALA A 215 16.36 2.71 -17.38
CA ALA A 215 15.21 2.98 -16.51
C ALA A 215 15.07 4.48 -16.18
N ALA A 216 16.19 5.16 -15.88
CA ALA A 216 16.20 6.61 -15.69
C ALA A 216 15.75 7.36 -16.96
N GLY A 217 16.30 6.99 -18.13
CA GLY A 217 15.87 7.60 -19.39
C GLY A 217 14.38 7.41 -19.70
N ILE A 218 13.80 6.26 -19.34
CA ILE A 218 12.35 6.00 -19.51
C ILE A 218 11.52 6.71 -18.45
N ALA A 219 11.99 6.81 -17.19
CA ALA A 219 11.28 7.45 -16.10
C ALA A 219 11.30 8.99 -16.20
N LEU A 220 12.35 9.56 -16.79
CA LEU A 220 12.58 11.01 -16.86
C LEU A 220 11.37 11.82 -17.38
N PRO A 221 10.71 11.48 -18.50
CA PRO A 221 9.52 12.20 -18.94
C PRO A 221 8.39 12.23 -17.91
N PHE A 222 8.22 11.14 -17.16
CA PHE A 222 7.20 11.04 -16.12
C PHE A 222 7.57 11.85 -14.87
N VAL A 223 8.86 11.90 -14.52
CA VAL A 223 9.37 12.75 -13.44
C VAL A 223 9.20 14.23 -13.80
N MET A 224 9.51 14.61 -15.04
CA MET A 224 9.35 15.99 -15.52
C MET A 224 7.87 16.41 -15.58
N ALA A 225 6.95 15.50 -15.89
CA ALA A 225 5.51 15.75 -15.90
C ALA A 225 4.86 15.64 -14.52
N SER A 226 5.58 15.16 -13.51
CA SER A 226 5.06 14.92 -12.17
C SER A 226 4.65 16.25 -11.49
N PRO A 227 3.51 16.28 -10.79
CA PRO A 227 3.11 17.44 -9.99
C PRO A 227 3.93 17.59 -8.70
N TRP A 228 4.83 16.63 -8.40
CA TRP A 228 5.69 16.64 -7.22
C TRP A 228 7.00 17.37 -7.51
N GLU A 229 7.13 18.56 -6.95
CA GLU A 229 8.31 19.39 -7.13
C GLU A 229 9.52 18.89 -6.31
N GLY A 230 10.73 19.11 -6.85
CA GLY A 230 11.97 18.76 -6.17
C GLY A 230 12.20 17.26 -5.99
N ALA A 231 12.74 16.88 -4.84
CA ALA A 231 12.99 15.50 -4.45
C ALA A 231 12.09 15.11 -3.29
N THR A 232 11.17 14.17 -3.51
CA THR A 232 10.26 13.65 -2.49
C THR A 232 10.13 12.13 -2.62
N PHE A 233 9.84 11.48 -1.49
CA PHE A 233 9.52 10.06 -1.43
C PHE A 233 8.04 9.78 -1.73
N GLU A 234 7.16 10.77 -1.58
CA GLU A 234 5.72 10.61 -1.63
C GLU A 234 5.17 10.35 -3.03
N GLY A 235 5.87 10.80 -4.07
CA GLY A 235 5.48 10.60 -5.45
C GLY A 235 6.69 10.53 -6.37
N LEU A 236 6.45 10.21 -7.64
CA LEU A 236 7.52 10.12 -8.64
C LEU A 236 8.21 11.49 -8.80
N SER A 237 9.50 11.57 -8.52
CA SER A 237 10.24 12.82 -8.40
C SER A 237 11.73 12.64 -8.73
N TRP A 238 12.52 13.71 -8.68
CA TRP A 238 13.98 13.67 -8.87
C TRP A 238 14.71 12.78 -7.86
N PHE A 239 14.10 12.42 -6.74
CA PHE A 239 14.65 11.43 -5.80
C PHE A 239 14.78 10.05 -6.47
N HIS A 240 13.81 9.65 -7.29
CA HIS A 240 13.82 8.38 -8.00
C HIS A 240 14.91 8.36 -9.09
N GLU A 241 15.07 9.46 -9.85
CA GLU A 241 16.15 9.61 -10.81
C GLU A 241 17.52 9.51 -10.15
N THR A 242 17.69 10.20 -9.01
CA THR A 242 18.94 10.16 -8.25
C THR A 242 19.27 8.75 -7.76
N ALA A 243 18.26 8.00 -7.31
CA ALA A 243 18.48 6.62 -6.86
C ALA A 243 18.85 5.67 -8.03
N LEU A 244 18.21 5.83 -9.19
CA LEU A 244 18.55 5.07 -10.38
C LEU A 244 19.98 5.36 -10.83
N LEU A 245 20.39 6.62 -10.88
CA LEU A 245 21.76 7.00 -11.22
C LEU A 245 22.77 6.52 -10.18
N GLY A 246 22.42 6.54 -8.89
CA GLY A 246 23.23 5.95 -7.81
C GLY A 246 23.42 4.44 -7.96
N ALA A 247 22.37 3.71 -8.31
CA ALA A 247 22.44 2.28 -8.61
C ALA A 247 23.23 1.99 -9.89
N ALA A 248 23.13 2.85 -10.91
CA ALA A 248 23.98 2.77 -12.10
C ALA A 248 25.46 2.95 -11.73
N ALA A 249 25.80 3.93 -10.89
CA ALA A 249 27.16 4.13 -10.40
C ALA A 249 27.70 2.89 -9.67
N ALA A 250 26.89 2.28 -8.81
CA ALA A 250 27.25 1.02 -8.16
C ALA A 250 27.50 -0.09 -9.19
N GLY A 251 26.66 -0.19 -10.24
CA GLY A 251 26.87 -1.12 -11.36
C GLY A 251 28.20 -0.89 -12.10
N ALA A 252 28.52 0.36 -12.40
CA ALA A 252 29.80 0.73 -13.03
C ALA A 252 30.99 0.34 -12.13
N ALA A 253 30.90 0.60 -10.82
CA ALA A 253 31.93 0.21 -9.85
C ALA A 253 32.12 -1.32 -9.80
N ILE A 254 31.06 -2.11 -9.83
CA ILE A 254 31.10 -3.56 -9.87
C ILE A 254 31.75 -4.06 -11.19
N ALA A 255 31.43 -3.43 -12.33
CA ALA A 255 31.91 -3.84 -13.66
C ALA A 255 33.38 -3.48 -13.93
N TRP A 256 33.93 -2.50 -13.22
CA TRP A 256 35.25 -1.97 -13.52
C TRP A 256 36.35 -2.94 -13.11
N ARG A 257 37.36 -3.09 -13.97
CA ARG A 257 38.53 -3.95 -13.72
C ARG A 257 39.42 -3.39 -12.61
N ASP A 258 39.67 -2.08 -12.66
CA ASP A 258 40.47 -1.38 -11.64
C ASP A 258 39.55 -0.78 -10.56
N ARG A 259 39.64 -1.31 -9.35
CA ARG A 259 38.85 -0.85 -8.19
C ARG A 259 39.07 0.64 -7.87
N ARG A 260 40.27 1.20 -8.12
CA ARG A 260 40.56 2.60 -7.82
C ARG A 260 39.79 3.54 -8.75
N VAL A 261 39.77 3.22 -10.04
CA VAL A 261 39.01 4.00 -11.03
C VAL A 261 37.49 3.87 -10.80
N ALA A 262 37.03 2.69 -10.43
CA ALA A 262 35.63 2.44 -10.10
C ALA A 262 35.18 3.25 -8.87
N ILE A 263 35.97 3.24 -7.82
CA ILE A 263 35.70 4.04 -6.60
C ILE A 263 35.76 5.54 -6.93
N GLY A 264 36.77 5.98 -7.68
CA GLY A 264 36.88 7.37 -8.13
C GLY A 264 35.69 7.83 -8.95
N GLY A 265 35.26 7.01 -9.92
CA GLY A 265 34.06 7.29 -10.74
C GLY A 265 32.77 7.31 -9.92
N ALA A 266 32.59 6.37 -8.98
CA ALA A 266 31.44 6.35 -8.08
C ALA A 266 31.41 7.58 -7.14
N ILE A 267 32.58 7.96 -6.60
CA ILE A 267 32.72 9.17 -5.77
C ILE A 267 32.43 10.43 -6.59
N ALA A 268 32.96 10.52 -7.82
CA ALA A 268 32.72 11.66 -8.69
C ALA A 268 31.25 11.79 -9.08
N LEU A 269 30.57 10.68 -9.35
CA LEU A 269 29.14 10.68 -9.67
C LEU A 269 28.29 11.01 -8.43
N LEU A 270 28.60 10.45 -7.26
CA LEU A 270 27.94 10.80 -6.00
C LEU A 270 28.18 12.29 -5.65
N GLY A 271 29.39 12.79 -5.91
CA GLY A 271 29.71 14.21 -5.74
C GLY A 271 28.92 15.08 -6.72
N ALA A 272 28.80 14.68 -7.99
CA ALA A 272 27.99 15.39 -8.96
C ALA A 272 26.50 15.41 -8.59
N ILE A 273 25.97 14.28 -8.09
CA ILE A 273 24.59 14.18 -7.58
C ILE A 273 24.40 15.07 -6.34
N ALA A 274 25.38 15.12 -5.43
CA ALA A 274 25.35 15.97 -4.23
C ALA A 274 25.43 17.47 -4.58
N LEU A 275 26.04 17.81 -5.71
CA LEU A 275 26.14 19.19 -6.21
C LEU A 275 24.93 19.65 -7.03
N LEU A 276 24.01 18.72 -7.39
CA LEU A 276 22.75 19.11 -8.00
C LEU A 276 21.96 20.02 -7.04
N PRO A 277 21.29 21.08 -7.53
CA PRO A 277 20.51 22.00 -6.70
C PRO A 277 19.25 21.36 -6.07
N ILE A 278 19.15 20.04 -6.14
CA ILE A 278 18.04 19.24 -5.64
C ILE A 278 18.37 18.81 -4.22
N SER A 279 17.65 19.31 -3.24
CA SER A 279 17.76 18.85 -1.86
C SER A 279 17.17 17.44 -1.73
N LEU A 280 18.02 16.45 -1.47
CA LEU A 280 17.59 15.08 -1.14
C LEU A 280 17.09 14.95 0.30
N LEU A 281 17.32 15.96 1.14
CA LEU A 281 16.98 15.92 2.55
C LEU A 281 15.49 15.71 2.84
N PRO A 282 14.53 16.33 2.11
CA PRO A 282 13.11 16.05 2.29
C PRO A 282 12.76 14.60 1.96
N ALA A 283 13.33 14.04 0.90
CA ALA A 283 13.08 12.65 0.50
C ALA A 283 13.71 11.64 1.50
N LEU A 284 14.92 11.91 1.99
CA LEU A 284 15.56 11.11 3.03
C LEU A 284 14.78 11.20 4.35
N ARG A 285 14.30 12.37 4.71
CA ARG A 285 13.39 12.54 5.85
C ARG A 285 12.10 11.76 5.64
N GLY A 286 11.49 11.82 4.47
CA GLY A 286 10.31 11.00 4.13
C GLY A 286 10.59 9.50 4.30
N LEU A 287 11.71 9.00 3.79
CA LEU A 287 12.14 7.61 3.98
C LEU A 287 12.37 7.25 5.45
N LEU A 288 12.97 8.14 6.25
CA LEU A 288 13.23 7.94 7.67
C LEU A 288 11.95 8.13 8.52
N TYR A 289 11.12 9.10 8.16
CA TYR A 289 9.81 9.32 8.80
C TYR A 289 8.82 8.23 8.47
N ALA A 290 9.08 7.53 7.38
CA ALA A 290 8.40 6.29 7.10
C ALA A 290 8.51 5.30 8.27
N GLY A 291 9.35 5.52 9.27
CA GLY A 291 9.39 4.81 10.58
C GLY A 291 8.36 5.24 11.62
N GLY A 292 7.27 5.93 11.26
CA GLY A 292 6.19 6.26 12.19
C GLY A 292 6.40 7.55 13.02
N HIS A 293 7.37 8.38 12.65
CA HIS A 293 7.65 9.63 13.39
C HIS A 293 6.93 10.87 12.84
N ALA A 294 6.40 10.82 11.61
CA ALA A 294 5.53 11.90 11.13
C ALA A 294 4.12 11.72 11.71
N PRO A 295 3.52 12.76 12.29
CA PRO A 295 2.21 12.66 12.94
C PRO A 295 1.16 12.00 12.08
N ILE A 296 1.13 12.30 10.78
CA ILE A 296 0.14 11.76 9.85
C ILE A 296 0.17 10.22 9.73
N PHE A 297 1.34 9.61 9.87
CA PHE A 297 1.47 8.16 9.81
C PHE A 297 1.14 7.46 11.13
N ALA A 298 0.96 8.21 12.23
CA ALA A 298 0.59 7.64 13.52
C ALA A 298 -0.74 6.85 13.48
N GLY A 299 -1.64 7.23 12.55
CA GLY A 299 -2.92 6.54 12.35
C GLY A 299 -2.91 5.37 11.37
N VAL A 300 -1.80 5.14 10.67
CA VAL A 300 -1.72 4.12 9.61
C VAL A 300 -0.97 2.90 10.12
N ALA A 301 -1.68 1.79 10.33
CA ALA A 301 -1.11 0.59 10.97
C ALA A 301 0.06 -0.04 10.17
N GLU A 302 0.03 0.04 8.85
CA GLU A 302 1.08 -0.53 7.98
C GLU A 302 2.39 0.27 7.98
N THR A 303 2.33 1.54 8.37
CA THR A 303 3.53 2.38 8.53
C THR A 303 4.17 2.27 9.90
N GLN A 304 3.52 1.59 10.85
CA GLN A 304 4.08 1.35 12.16
C GLN A 304 5.22 0.32 12.12
N PRO A 305 6.21 0.43 13.01
CA PRO A 305 7.23 -0.61 13.20
C PRO A 305 6.58 -1.95 13.53
N LEU A 306 7.10 -3.03 12.94
CA LEU A 306 6.50 -4.37 13.05
C LEU A 306 6.35 -4.86 14.49
N LEU A 307 7.29 -4.52 15.36
CA LEU A 307 7.32 -4.95 16.77
C LEU A 307 6.76 -3.89 17.74
N PHE A 308 6.37 -2.71 17.24
CA PHE A 308 5.89 -1.59 18.06
C PHE A 308 4.65 -0.98 17.44
N LEU A 309 3.54 -1.71 17.53
CA LEU A 309 2.27 -1.23 17.01
C LEU A 309 1.70 -0.13 17.92
N PHE A 310 1.55 1.09 17.39
CA PHE A 310 1.09 2.27 18.14
C PHE A 310 1.84 2.48 19.47
N GLY A 311 3.17 2.31 19.44
CA GLY A 311 4.05 2.52 20.58
C GLY A 311 4.06 1.38 21.62
N ARG A 312 3.31 0.29 21.39
CA ARG A 312 3.30 -0.89 22.26
C ARG A 312 4.12 -2.02 21.65
N PHE A 313 5.04 -2.60 22.44
CA PHE A 313 5.77 -3.79 22.03
C PHE A 313 4.83 -4.98 21.89
N ASP A 314 4.83 -5.59 20.71
CA ASP A 314 4.00 -6.75 20.40
C ASP A 314 4.71 -7.67 19.40
N LEU A 315 4.88 -8.94 19.74
CA LEU A 315 5.47 -9.96 18.88
C LEU A 315 4.46 -10.60 17.93
N TRP A 316 3.16 -10.49 18.21
CA TRP A 316 2.13 -11.12 17.40
C TRP A 316 2.15 -10.70 15.94
N PRO A 317 2.33 -9.41 15.59
CA PRO A 317 2.43 -8.99 14.19
C PRO A 317 3.53 -9.72 13.42
N ALA A 318 4.69 -9.93 14.04
CA ALA A 318 5.80 -10.65 13.42
C ALA A 318 5.51 -12.16 13.27
N LEU A 319 4.94 -12.78 14.31
CA LEU A 319 4.55 -14.21 14.26
C LEU A 319 3.46 -14.46 13.22
N ILE A 320 2.47 -13.57 13.11
CA ILE A 320 1.41 -13.70 12.12
C ILE A 320 1.96 -13.54 10.70
N ARG A 321 2.88 -12.58 10.49
CA ARG A 321 3.39 -12.24 9.16
C ARG A 321 4.49 -13.18 8.67
N PHE A 322 5.33 -13.68 9.56
CA PHE A 322 6.50 -14.48 9.19
C PHE A 322 6.45 -15.91 9.71
N GLY A 323 5.59 -16.21 10.70
CA GLY A 323 5.62 -17.50 11.37
C GLY A 323 7.03 -17.82 11.85
N PHE A 324 7.52 -19.00 11.51
CA PHE A 324 8.85 -19.46 11.85
C PHE A 324 9.85 -19.41 10.69
N LEU A 325 9.49 -18.77 9.55
CA LEU A 325 10.39 -18.68 8.39
C LEU A 325 11.75 -18.03 8.69
N PRO A 326 11.87 -17.00 9.56
CA PRO A 326 13.18 -16.44 9.90
C PRO A 326 14.13 -17.47 10.54
N LEU A 327 13.63 -18.40 11.37
CA LEU A 327 14.42 -19.47 11.96
C LEU A 327 14.90 -20.46 10.90
N LEU A 328 14.04 -20.80 9.94
CA LEU A 328 14.38 -21.66 8.81
C LEU A 328 15.45 -20.99 7.91
N ALA A 329 15.33 -19.69 7.69
CA ALA A 329 16.27 -18.93 6.88
C ALA A 329 17.70 -18.99 7.43
N VAL A 330 17.88 -18.97 8.76
CA VAL A 330 19.21 -19.09 9.39
C VAL A 330 19.95 -20.34 8.94
N VAL A 331 19.24 -21.45 8.72
CA VAL A 331 19.86 -22.71 8.25
C VAL A 331 20.43 -22.57 6.85
N ALA A 332 19.64 -22.02 5.92
CA ALA A 332 20.05 -21.84 4.51
C ALA A 332 21.14 -20.79 4.33
N LEU A 333 21.10 -19.70 5.10
CA LEU A 333 21.93 -18.52 4.86
C LEU A 333 23.38 -18.64 5.39
N ARG A 334 23.73 -19.77 6.02
CA ARG A 334 25.09 -20.02 6.52
C ARG A 334 26.13 -20.19 5.40
N ARG A 335 25.70 -20.53 4.20
CA ARG A 335 26.60 -20.80 3.08
C ARG A 335 26.97 -19.51 2.34
N LYS A 336 28.26 -19.33 2.02
CA LYS A 336 28.76 -18.19 1.25
C LYS A 336 28.03 -18.02 -0.09
N ALA A 337 27.65 -19.12 -0.74
CA ALA A 337 26.89 -19.10 -1.98
C ALA A 337 25.52 -18.42 -1.86
N GLN A 338 24.92 -18.37 -0.66
CA GLN A 338 23.63 -17.75 -0.36
C GLN A 338 23.76 -16.29 0.11
N LEU A 339 24.95 -15.69 0.05
CA LEU A 339 25.16 -14.29 0.45
C LEU A 339 24.19 -13.31 -0.23
N PRO A 340 23.86 -13.43 -1.55
CA PRO A 340 22.87 -12.57 -2.19
C PRO A 340 21.49 -12.67 -1.56
N LEU A 341 21.03 -13.89 -1.28
CA LEU A 341 19.74 -14.11 -0.61
C LEU A 341 19.76 -13.62 0.83
N ALA A 342 20.86 -13.84 1.56
CA ALA A 342 21.04 -13.33 2.92
C ALA A 342 20.96 -11.80 2.95
N THR A 343 21.63 -11.12 2.03
CA THR A 343 21.58 -9.66 1.90
C THR A 343 20.15 -9.18 1.66
N TRP A 344 19.41 -9.82 0.77
CA TRP A 344 18.00 -9.48 0.55
C TRP A 344 17.15 -9.72 1.79
N CYS A 345 17.28 -10.87 2.46
CA CYS A 345 16.58 -11.14 3.73
C CYS A 345 16.85 -10.06 4.78
N ILE A 346 18.12 -9.68 4.98
CA ILE A 346 18.51 -8.67 5.99
C ILE A 346 17.91 -7.30 5.66
N VAL A 347 18.02 -6.86 4.40
CA VAL A 347 17.47 -5.56 3.98
C VAL A 347 15.95 -5.54 4.11
N ALA A 348 15.27 -6.57 3.60
CA ALA A 348 13.82 -6.64 3.63
C ALA A 348 13.24 -6.80 5.05
N LEU A 349 13.88 -7.61 5.91
CA LEU A 349 13.50 -7.72 7.33
C LEU A 349 13.78 -6.41 8.09
N GLY A 350 14.92 -5.75 7.84
CA GLY A 350 15.22 -4.44 8.42
C GLY A 350 14.15 -3.42 8.06
N LEU A 351 13.73 -3.37 6.81
CA LEU A 351 12.63 -2.51 6.36
C LEU A 351 11.29 -2.89 7.02
N ALA A 352 10.98 -4.19 7.14
CA ALA A 352 9.76 -4.65 7.80
C ALA A 352 9.74 -4.32 9.31
N LEU A 353 10.90 -4.32 9.97
CA LEU A 353 11.01 -3.89 11.37
C LEU A 353 10.73 -2.39 11.53
N LEU A 354 11.10 -1.57 10.54
CA LEU A 354 10.81 -0.13 10.52
C LEU A 354 9.37 0.14 10.09
N HIS A 355 8.86 -0.62 9.12
CA HIS A 355 7.54 -0.49 8.53
C HIS A 355 6.92 -1.83 8.28
N SER A 356 5.84 -2.11 8.94
CA SER A 356 5.16 -3.39 8.83
C SER A 356 4.65 -3.72 7.41
N ARG A 357 4.45 -2.73 6.53
CA ARG A 357 4.07 -2.93 5.12
C ARG A 357 5.10 -3.74 4.33
N PHE A 358 6.40 -3.58 4.62
CA PHE A 358 7.46 -4.34 3.96
C PHE A 358 7.53 -5.82 4.39
N SER A 359 6.62 -6.26 5.26
CA SER A 359 6.51 -7.69 5.61
C SER A 359 6.22 -8.56 4.39
N TYR A 360 5.48 -8.03 3.41
CA TYR A 360 5.20 -8.72 2.16
C TYR A 360 6.49 -8.99 1.37
N THR A 361 7.29 -7.94 1.16
CA THR A 361 8.58 -8.03 0.48
C THR A 361 9.58 -8.91 1.25
N ALA A 362 9.54 -8.92 2.60
CA ALA A 362 10.40 -9.76 3.42
C ALA A 362 9.98 -11.24 3.41
N ALA A 363 8.70 -11.54 3.27
CA ALA A 363 8.21 -12.92 3.23
C ALA A 363 8.71 -13.69 2.00
N THR A 364 8.92 -13.02 0.86
CA THR A 364 9.39 -13.64 -0.38
C THR A 364 10.77 -14.31 -0.23
N PRO A 365 11.85 -13.62 0.18
CA PRO A 365 13.15 -14.26 0.36
C PRO A 365 13.16 -15.28 1.50
N LEU A 366 12.30 -15.12 2.51
CA LEU A 366 12.18 -16.10 3.59
C LEU A 366 11.58 -17.42 3.08
N CYS A 367 10.59 -17.39 2.17
CA CYS A 367 10.07 -18.60 1.52
C CYS A 367 11.14 -19.29 0.67
N ILE A 368 11.98 -18.54 -0.04
CA ILE A 368 13.11 -19.09 -0.81
C ILE A 368 14.11 -19.78 0.14
N ALA A 369 14.51 -19.07 1.20
CA ALA A 369 15.43 -19.61 2.19
C ALA A 369 14.90 -20.87 2.89
N ALA A 370 13.60 -20.90 3.24
CA ALA A 370 12.96 -22.06 3.81
C ALA A 370 13.00 -23.27 2.85
N GLY A 371 12.72 -23.04 1.55
CA GLY A 371 12.81 -24.09 0.53
C GLY A 371 14.22 -24.68 0.43
N ILE A 372 15.26 -23.83 0.47
CA ILE A 372 16.67 -24.25 0.46
C ILE A 372 17.00 -25.02 1.75
N ALA A 373 16.58 -24.54 2.92
CA ALA A 373 16.83 -25.19 4.20
C ALA A 373 16.23 -26.61 4.24
N VAL A 374 14.98 -26.77 3.82
CA VAL A 374 14.31 -28.08 3.78
C VAL A 374 15.00 -29.01 2.79
N ASP A 375 15.40 -28.52 1.62
CA ASP A 375 16.15 -29.32 0.63
C ASP A 375 17.49 -29.83 1.17
N GLU A 376 18.23 -28.98 1.87
CA GLU A 376 19.50 -29.35 2.52
C GLU A 376 19.33 -30.42 3.60
N LEU A 377 18.27 -30.29 4.41
CA LEU A 377 17.98 -31.28 5.45
C LEU A 377 17.51 -32.61 4.88
N LEU A 378 16.76 -32.61 3.77
CA LEU A 378 16.43 -33.81 3.01
C LEU A 378 17.68 -34.50 2.46
N ALA A 379 18.63 -33.75 1.95
CA ALA A 379 19.91 -34.26 1.46
C ALA A 379 20.75 -34.88 2.62
N ALA A 380 20.65 -34.31 3.82
CA ALA A 380 21.32 -34.83 5.03
C ALA A 380 20.62 -36.03 5.68
N HIS A 381 19.54 -36.59 5.07
CA HIS A 381 18.75 -37.73 5.53
C HIS A 381 18.19 -37.61 6.97
N SER A 382 18.02 -36.37 7.43
CA SER A 382 17.50 -36.11 8.80
C SER A 382 15.98 -35.99 8.81
N ARG A 383 15.28 -37.15 8.76
CA ARG A 383 13.80 -37.25 8.71
C ARG A 383 13.11 -36.41 9.80
N ILE A 384 13.59 -36.47 11.05
CA ILE A 384 12.99 -35.74 12.18
C ILE A 384 13.12 -34.25 11.97
N ARG A 385 14.31 -33.75 11.57
CA ARG A 385 14.52 -32.32 11.33
C ARG A 385 13.66 -31.79 10.17
N VAL A 386 13.54 -32.59 9.09
CA VAL A 386 12.64 -32.29 7.96
C VAL A 386 11.20 -32.18 8.43
N ALA A 387 10.72 -33.15 9.23
CA ALA A 387 9.33 -33.14 9.74
C ALA A 387 9.07 -31.90 10.61
N ILE A 388 9.98 -31.57 11.53
CA ILE A 388 9.86 -30.35 12.36
C ILE A 388 9.83 -29.09 11.49
N MET A 389 10.75 -28.94 10.55
CA MET A 389 10.85 -27.76 9.70
C MET A 389 9.63 -27.61 8.78
N SER A 390 9.13 -28.73 8.23
CA SER A 390 7.90 -28.72 7.44
C SER A 390 6.69 -28.34 8.30
N ALA A 391 6.59 -28.84 9.52
CA ALA A 391 5.53 -28.46 10.46
C ALA A 391 5.57 -26.96 10.79
N LEU A 392 6.75 -26.40 11.08
CA LEU A 392 6.94 -24.97 11.33
C LEU A 392 6.58 -24.09 10.11
N MET A 393 6.82 -24.60 8.90
CA MET A 393 6.45 -23.90 7.66
C MET A 393 4.94 -23.94 7.41
N ILE A 394 4.27 -25.05 7.76
CA ILE A 394 2.84 -25.28 7.48
C ILE A 394 1.94 -24.69 8.58
N ALA A 395 2.38 -24.64 9.83
CA ALA A 395 1.55 -24.19 10.97
C ALA A 395 0.88 -22.81 10.76
N PRO A 396 1.58 -21.75 10.31
CA PRO A 396 0.95 -20.47 10.02
C PRO A 396 -0.14 -20.55 8.94
N THR A 397 0.07 -21.41 7.94
CA THR A 397 -0.90 -21.67 6.88
C THR A 397 -2.19 -22.27 7.42
N LEU A 398 -2.08 -23.28 8.30
CA LEU A 398 -3.25 -23.90 8.91
C LEU A 398 -4.08 -22.87 9.71
N ILE A 399 -3.42 -22.01 10.49
CA ILE A 399 -4.10 -20.95 11.27
C ILE A 399 -4.85 -19.97 10.36
N ALA A 400 -4.25 -19.59 9.24
CA ALA A 400 -4.85 -18.63 8.31
C ALA A 400 -6.05 -19.18 7.52
N TYR A 401 -6.09 -20.48 7.26
CA TYR A 401 -7.12 -21.08 6.39
C TYR A 401 -8.19 -21.87 7.16
N LEU A 402 -7.90 -22.36 8.37
CA LEU A 402 -8.85 -23.11 9.16
C LEU A 402 -9.60 -22.20 10.16
N PRO A 403 -10.90 -22.43 10.38
CA PRO A 403 -11.68 -21.70 11.37
C PRO A 403 -11.37 -22.20 12.79
N ILE A 404 -10.16 -21.93 13.29
CA ILE A 404 -9.72 -22.36 14.60
C ILE A 404 -10.30 -21.41 15.66
N PRO A 405 -11.04 -21.89 16.68
CA PRO A 405 -11.54 -21.07 17.77
C PRO A 405 -10.42 -20.24 18.44
N GLY A 406 -10.64 -18.97 18.69
CA GLY A 406 -9.64 -18.04 19.23
C GLY A 406 -8.71 -17.41 18.19
N PHE A 407 -8.68 -17.92 16.95
CA PHE A 407 -7.85 -17.42 15.86
C PHE A 407 -8.65 -16.83 14.67
N ALA A 408 -9.95 -16.58 14.85
CA ALA A 408 -10.82 -16.02 13.81
C ALA A 408 -10.25 -14.71 13.20
N ALA A 409 -9.59 -13.88 14.03
CA ALA A 409 -8.94 -12.64 13.57
C ALA A 409 -7.81 -12.86 12.55
N PHE A 410 -7.32 -14.09 12.37
CA PHE A 410 -6.25 -14.44 11.43
C PHE A 410 -6.77 -15.22 10.22
N ASN A 411 -8.05 -15.62 10.25
CA ASN A 411 -8.67 -16.33 9.14
C ASN A 411 -8.90 -15.39 7.95
N PHE A 412 -8.44 -15.76 6.78
CA PHE A 412 -8.58 -14.94 5.58
C PHE A 412 -10.03 -14.70 5.18
N TYR A 413 -10.86 -15.74 5.28
CA TYR A 413 -12.26 -15.62 4.92
C TYR A 413 -12.99 -14.61 5.81
N GLU A 414 -12.70 -14.59 7.12
CA GLU A 414 -13.35 -13.68 8.07
C GLU A 414 -12.88 -12.23 7.91
N ARG A 415 -11.64 -12.00 7.50
CA ARG A 415 -11.03 -10.67 7.42
C ARG A 415 -11.16 -10.00 6.06
N THR A 416 -11.56 -10.72 5.01
CA THR A 416 -11.63 -10.17 3.66
C THR A 416 -12.92 -9.37 3.45
N THR A 417 -12.81 -8.29 2.69
CA THR A 417 -13.91 -7.37 2.35
C THR A 417 -14.58 -6.75 3.59
N PRO A 418 -13.84 -6.02 4.45
CA PRO A 418 -14.38 -5.41 5.67
C PRO A 418 -15.53 -4.42 5.37
N ILE A 419 -15.61 -3.90 4.15
CA ILE A 419 -16.72 -3.04 3.73
C ILE A 419 -18.08 -3.75 3.85
N LEU A 420 -18.15 -5.08 3.65
CA LEU A 420 -19.40 -5.83 3.74
C LEU A 420 -19.95 -5.95 5.16
N SER A 421 -19.07 -5.88 6.16
CA SER A 421 -19.44 -5.89 7.58
C SER A 421 -19.67 -4.49 8.15
N SER A 422 -19.54 -3.46 7.32
CA SER A 422 -19.76 -2.05 7.69
C SER A 422 -21.05 -1.51 7.09
N ALA A 423 -21.53 -0.41 7.62
CA ALA A 423 -22.68 0.30 7.07
C ALA A 423 -22.33 1.16 5.82
N ALA A 424 -21.06 1.18 5.40
CA ALA A 424 -20.58 2.02 4.31
C ALA A 424 -21.26 1.74 2.95
N PRO A 425 -21.56 0.48 2.53
CA PRO A 425 -22.30 0.24 1.29
C PRO A 425 -23.62 0.98 1.22
N GLY A 426 -24.43 0.91 2.29
CA GLY A 426 -25.74 1.58 2.36
C GLY A 426 -25.62 3.10 2.34
N ALA A 427 -24.64 3.67 3.06
CA ALA A 427 -24.37 5.11 3.03
C ALA A 427 -23.91 5.57 1.65
N CYS A 428 -23.05 4.81 0.99
CA CYS A 428 -22.59 5.11 -0.37
C CYS A 428 -23.73 5.03 -1.39
N ASP A 429 -24.60 4.01 -1.32
CA ASP A 429 -25.77 3.88 -2.17
C ASP A 429 -26.75 5.05 -1.98
N PHE A 430 -26.98 5.46 -0.73
CA PHE A 430 -27.75 6.66 -0.43
C PHE A 430 -27.10 7.91 -1.07
N LEU A 431 -25.81 8.16 -0.85
CA LEU A 431 -25.11 9.31 -1.40
C LEU A 431 -25.13 9.33 -2.93
N ARG A 432 -25.08 8.16 -3.57
CA ARG A 432 -25.23 8.03 -5.02
C ARG A 432 -26.63 8.44 -5.49
N SER A 433 -27.67 8.15 -4.73
CA SER A 433 -29.07 8.38 -5.11
C SER A 433 -29.55 9.83 -4.92
N VAL A 434 -28.89 10.64 -4.08
CA VAL A 434 -29.40 11.98 -3.67
C VAL A 434 -29.24 13.08 -4.71
N ALA A 435 -28.46 12.86 -5.77
CA ALA A 435 -28.28 13.83 -6.86
C ALA A 435 -27.86 13.13 -8.14
N ALA A 436 -28.05 13.81 -9.27
CA ALA A 436 -27.53 13.39 -10.56
C ALA A 436 -26.00 13.20 -10.53
N GLU A 437 -25.45 12.55 -11.54
CA GLU A 437 -24.01 12.36 -11.70
C GLU A 437 -23.31 13.72 -11.82
N ASP A 438 -22.25 13.92 -11.01
CA ASP A 438 -21.42 15.11 -11.11
C ASP A 438 -20.46 14.98 -12.30
N PRO A 439 -20.36 15.98 -13.19
CA PRO A 439 -19.41 15.95 -14.32
C PRO A 439 -17.95 15.68 -13.91
N ALA A 440 -17.55 16.07 -12.70
CA ALA A 440 -16.24 15.79 -12.14
C ALA A 440 -15.98 14.29 -11.90
N LEU A 441 -17.02 13.46 -11.89
CA LEU A 441 -16.85 12.00 -11.81
C LEU A 441 -16.04 11.45 -12.99
N ARG A 442 -16.27 12.01 -14.19
CA ARG A 442 -15.63 11.57 -15.46
C ARG A 442 -14.48 12.45 -15.89
N ASN A 443 -14.29 13.58 -15.26
CA ASN A 443 -13.25 14.54 -15.61
C ASN A 443 -12.48 15.03 -14.38
N PRO A 444 -11.22 14.59 -14.17
CA PRO A 444 -10.43 14.94 -12.98
C PRO A 444 -10.04 16.42 -12.90
N TYR A 445 -10.34 17.22 -13.92
CA TYR A 445 -10.01 18.64 -13.99
C TYR A 445 -11.23 19.56 -13.85
N VAL A 446 -12.44 19.00 -13.75
CA VAL A 446 -13.67 19.75 -13.46
C VAL A 446 -13.88 19.77 -11.96
N GLN A 447 -14.18 20.94 -11.42
CA GLN A 447 -14.50 21.08 -10.01
C GLN A 447 -15.87 20.48 -9.69
N PRO A 448 -15.99 19.63 -8.65
CA PRO A 448 -17.27 19.13 -8.20
C PRO A 448 -18.12 20.26 -7.59
N ALA A 449 -19.43 20.18 -7.78
CA ALA A 449 -20.36 21.18 -7.28
C ALA A 449 -20.43 21.23 -5.75
N TRP A 450 -20.17 20.12 -5.09
CA TRP A 450 -20.17 19.96 -3.63
C TRP A 450 -19.41 18.71 -3.21
N SER A 451 -19.13 18.60 -1.93
CA SER A 451 -18.36 17.50 -1.37
C SER A 451 -19.08 16.77 -0.24
N VAL A 452 -18.52 15.64 0.13
CA VAL A 452 -18.85 14.86 1.33
C VAL A 452 -17.68 14.92 2.29
N LEU A 453 -17.94 15.23 3.55
CA LEU A 453 -16.98 15.14 4.64
C LEU A 453 -17.27 13.87 5.45
N ALA A 454 -16.33 12.95 5.46
CA ALA A 454 -16.43 11.65 6.14
C ALA A 454 -15.10 11.34 6.83
N PRO A 455 -15.01 10.39 7.78
CA PRO A 455 -13.74 9.89 8.27
C PRO A 455 -12.85 9.48 7.09
N TRP A 456 -11.56 9.83 7.14
CA TRP A 456 -10.63 9.75 6.00
C TRP A 456 -10.61 8.37 5.32
N TYR A 457 -10.70 7.29 6.08
CA TYR A 457 -10.68 5.93 5.55
C TYR A 457 -11.92 5.52 4.74
N HIS A 458 -13.01 6.30 4.78
CA HIS A 458 -14.19 6.11 3.94
C HIS A 458 -14.13 6.87 2.60
N GLY A 459 -13.19 7.79 2.44
CA GLY A 459 -13.15 8.70 1.30
C GLY A 459 -13.18 7.97 -0.05
N HIS A 460 -12.34 6.98 -0.28
CA HIS A 460 -12.29 6.26 -1.55
C HIS A 460 -13.55 5.42 -1.83
N TRP A 461 -14.21 4.89 -0.79
CA TRP A 461 -15.51 4.21 -0.96
C TRP A 461 -16.60 5.19 -1.43
N ILE A 462 -16.63 6.38 -0.82
CA ILE A 462 -17.57 7.44 -1.22
C ILE A 462 -17.29 7.89 -2.66
N MET A 463 -16.01 8.03 -3.04
CA MET A 463 -15.63 8.46 -4.39
C MET A 463 -16.03 7.43 -5.47
N TRP A 464 -15.85 6.14 -5.23
CA TRP A 464 -16.16 5.10 -6.22
C TRP A 464 -17.60 4.61 -6.14
N ILE A 465 -18.03 4.11 -4.97
CA ILE A 465 -19.37 3.53 -4.81
C ILE A 465 -20.42 4.62 -4.72
N GLY A 466 -20.15 5.64 -3.89
CA GLY A 466 -21.03 6.79 -3.70
C GLY A 466 -21.03 7.78 -4.86
N GLN A 467 -20.02 7.73 -5.72
CA GLN A 467 -19.80 8.64 -6.85
C GLN A 467 -19.86 10.12 -6.44
N ARG A 468 -19.28 10.44 -5.29
CA ARG A 468 -19.23 11.79 -4.72
C ARG A 468 -17.82 12.21 -4.35
N ALA A 469 -17.52 13.49 -4.57
CA ALA A 469 -16.26 14.09 -4.17
C ALA A 469 -16.13 14.18 -2.65
N THR A 470 -14.89 14.13 -2.15
CA THR A 470 -14.60 14.13 -0.72
C THR A 470 -13.61 15.22 -0.31
N VAL A 471 -13.71 15.67 0.94
CA VAL A 471 -12.73 16.61 1.53
C VAL A 471 -11.45 15.87 1.92
N ILE A 472 -11.58 14.73 2.60
CA ILE A 472 -10.45 13.88 3.03
C ILE A 472 -10.63 12.44 2.59
N ASN A 473 -9.51 11.75 2.36
CA ASN A 473 -9.49 10.38 1.86
C ASN A 473 -8.15 9.69 2.19
N PRO A 474 -8.00 8.37 1.95
CA PRO A 474 -6.78 7.62 2.27
C PRO A 474 -5.52 8.02 1.50
N MET A 475 -5.60 8.85 0.45
CA MET A 475 -4.41 9.40 -0.21
C MET A 475 -3.58 10.26 0.74
N LEU A 476 -4.14 10.66 1.90
CA LEU A 476 -3.47 11.42 2.95
C LEU A 476 -2.70 12.62 2.37
N SER A 477 -3.41 13.50 1.66
CA SER A 477 -2.82 14.67 0.98
C SER A 477 -2.17 15.63 1.99
N VAL A 478 -1.00 15.24 2.46
CA VAL A 478 -0.22 15.91 3.51
C VAL A 478 0.07 17.35 3.11
N GLY A 479 -0.11 18.26 4.05
CA GLY A 479 0.16 19.70 3.83
C GLY A 479 -0.87 20.38 2.94
N GLN A 480 -1.97 19.72 2.60
CA GLN A 480 -3.11 20.36 1.96
C GLN A 480 -4.13 20.81 3.02
N PRO A 481 -4.63 22.04 2.95
CA PRO A 481 -5.59 22.59 3.93
C PRO A 481 -6.82 21.71 4.11
N ALA A 482 -7.29 21.06 3.06
CA ALA A 482 -8.45 20.17 3.10
C ALA A 482 -8.26 18.98 4.04
N PHE A 483 -7.06 18.37 4.06
CA PHE A 483 -6.78 17.25 4.96
C PHE A 483 -6.74 17.71 6.42
N ASP A 484 -6.02 18.78 6.71
CA ASP A 484 -5.90 19.33 8.06
C ASP A 484 -7.26 19.79 8.60
N ASP A 485 -8.05 20.51 7.81
CA ASP A 485 -9.38 20.97 8.16
C ASP A 485 -10.34 19.79 8.41
N GLY A 486 -10.34 18.81 7.50
CA GLY A 486 -11.19 17.63 7.64
C GLY A 486 -10.85 16.79 8.86
N MET A 487 -9.56 16.62 9.16
CA MET A 487 -9.12 15.91 10.37
C MET A 487 -9.47 16.71 11.64
N ARG A 488 -9.29 18.05 11.65
CA ARG A 488 -9.72 18.90 12.76
C ARG A 488 -11.22 18.81 13.01
N PHE A 489 -12.02 18.75 11.94
CA PHE A 489 -13.48 18.56 12.05
C PHE A 489 -13.81 17.31 12.87
N PHE A 490 -13.14 16.17 12.62
CA PHE A 490 -13.43 14.91 13.31
C PHE A 490 -12.84 14.80 14.72
N VAL A 491 -11.82 15.61 15.04
CA VAL A 491 -11.08 15.46 16.30
C VAL A 491 -11.37 16.57 17.31
N ARG A 492 -11.62 17.78 16.84
CA ARG A 492 -11.58 18.96 17.72
C ARG A 492 -12.62 20.06 17.42
N ALA A 493 -13.35 20.00 16.31
CA ALA A 493 -14.20 21.12 15.93
C ALA A 493 -15.44 21.23 16.81
N GLY A 494 -15.56 22.33 17.56
CA GLY A 494 -16.82 22.84 18.05
C GLY A 494 -17.67 23.41 16.89
N GLU A 495 -18.94 23.79 17.17
CA GLU A 495 -19.92 24.13 16.13
C GLU A 495 -19.46 25.24 15.15
N SER A 496 -18.96 26.37 15.66
CA SER A 496 -18.55 27.50 14.81
C SER A 496 -17.41 27.14 13.85
N ASN A 497 -16.35 26.50 14.36
CA ASN A 497 -15.22 26.06 13.55
C ASN A 497 -15.62 24.97 12.56
N ALA A 498 -16.53 24.08 12.94
CA ALA A 498 -17.06 23.04 12.08
C ALA A 498 -17.82 23.61 10.88
N MET A 499 -18.66 24.64 11.10
CA MET A 499 -19.42 25.28 10.04
C MET A 499 -18.53 26.08 9.08
N GLU A 500 -17.45 26.68 9.56
CA GLU A 500 -16.45 27.32 8.71
C GLU A 500 -15.77 26.31 7.77
N ILE A 501 -15.38 25.13 8.30
CA ILE A 501 -14.80 24.04 7.51
C ILE A 501 -15.81 23.56 6.45
N VAL A 502 -17.05 23.35 6.85
CA VAL A 502 -18.14 22.91 5.97
C VAL A 502 -18.34 23.87 4.79
N GLN A 503 -18.34 25.17 5.04
CA GLN A 503 -18.49 26.21 4.01
C GLN A 503 -17.26 26.26 3.09
N ARG A 504 -16.05 26.30 3.66
CA ARG A 504 -14.79 26.36 2.92
C ARG A 504 -14.63 25.23 1.92
N HIS A 505 -15.06 24.02 2.29
CA HIS A 505 -14.92 22.82 1.49
C HIS A 505 -16.18 22.43 0.72
N HIS A 506 -17.17 23.32 0.59
CA HIS A 506 -18.43 23.09 -0.11
C HIS A 506 -19.12 21.79 0.32
N VAL A 507 -19.12 21.49 1.63
CA VAL A 507 -19.67 20.24 2.16
C VAL A 507 -21.20 20.31 2.15
N ARG A 508 -21.82 19.35 1.45
CA ARG A 508 -23.28 19.19 1.43
C ARG A 508 -23.75 18.09 2.36
N TYR A 509 -22.92 17.05 2.52
CA TYR A 509 -23.22 15.92 3.40
C TYR A 509 -22.06 15.61 4.32
N VAL A 510 -22.37 15.28 5.56
CA VAL A 510 -21.42 14.80 6.58
C VAL A 510 -21.78 13.37 6.92
N VAL A 511 -20.78 12.48 6.88
CA VAL A 511 -20.90 11.08 7.31
C VAL A 511 -20.19 10.95 8.64
N VAL A 512 -20.85 10.39 9.64
CA VAL A 512 -20.27 10.16 10.97
C VAL A 512 -20.43 8.71 11.41
N THR A 513 -19.45 8.26 12.18
CA THR A 513 -19.40 6.94 12.81
C THR A 513 -19.19 7.12 14.31
N PRO A 514 -19.82 6.29 15.19
CA PRO A 514 -19.64 6.38 16.62
C PRO A 514 -18.31 5.74 17.08
N ASP A 515 -17.17 6.21 16.57
CA ASP A 515 -15.84 5.62 16.75
C ASP A 515 -14.96 6.43 17.70
N LEU A 516 -15.30 6.39 18.99
CA LEU A 516 -14.52 7.02 20.07
C LEU A 516 -13.09 6.44 20.15
N ALA A 517 -12.90 5.16 19.84
CA ALA A 517 -11.62 4.50 19.98
C ALA A 517 -10.57 5.02 18.98
N SER A 518 -11.00 5.60 17.86
CA SER A 518 -10.08 6.14 16.85
C SER A 518 -9.66 7.60 17.13
N LEU A 519 -10.33 8.31 18.03
CA LEU A 519 -10.05 9.73 18.31
C LEU A 519 -8.58 9.99 18.73
N PRO A 520 -7.98 9.21 19.66
CA PRO A 520 -6.57 9.44 20.03
C PRO A 520 -5.62 9.30 18.84
N THR A 521 -5.86 8.29 18.00
CA THR A 521 -5.04 8.03 16.82
C THR A 521 -5.22 9.13 15.77
N GLN A 522 -6.45 9.57 15.52
CA GLN A 522 -6.73 10.66 14.59
C GLN A 522 -6.18 12.01 15.08
N ALA A 523 -6.24 12.29 16.38
CA ALA A 523 -5.64 13.47 16.98
C ALA A 523 -4.11 13.47 16.79
N ALA A 524 -3.47 12.33 17.01
CA ALA A 524 -2.03 12.18 16.79
C ALA A 524 -1.62 12.46 15.33
N MET A 525 -2.47 12.13 14.33
CA MET A 525 -2.19 12.38 12.91
C MET A 525 -2.05 13.87 12.58
N ILE A 526 -2.64 14.76 13.36
CA ILE A 526 -2.55 16.21 13.17
C ILE A 526 -1.76 16.91 14.30
N GLY A 527 -1.05 16.13 15.14
CA GLY A 527 -0.30 16.66 16.27
C GLY A 527 -1.18 17.37 17.31
N SER A 528 -2.44 16.94 17.47
CA SER A 528 -3.40 17.49 18.43
C SER A 528 -3.58 16.55 19.62
N GLU A 529 -3.94 17.10 20.76
CA GLU A 529 -4.34 16.30 21.92
C GLU A 529 -5.77 15.76 21.71
N PRO A 530 -6.02 14.48 22.01
CA PRO A 530 -7.36 13.92 21.98
C PRO A 530 -8.20 14.43 23.15
N PRO A 531 -9.55 14.34 23.05
CA PRO A 531 -10.42 14.53 24.21
C PRO A 531 -10.02 13.61 25.35
N GLN A 532 -9.97 14.16 26.58
CA GLN A 532 -9.47 13.46 27.76
C GLN A 532 -10.50 12.49 28.35
N ASP A 533 -11.78 12.81 28.19
CA ASP A 533 -12.89 12.02 28.68
C ASP A 533 -14.09 12.01 27.73
N LEU A 534 -15.12 11.29 28.09
CA LEU A 534 -16.35 11.17 27.29
C LEU A 534 -17.10 12.51 27.17
N ARG A 535 -17.07 13.38 28.21
CA ARG A 535 -17.70 14.68 28.17
C ARG A 535 -17.06 15.57 27.11
N GLU A 536 -15.73 15.68 27.13
CA GLU A 536 -14.98 16.42 26.09
C GLU A 536 -15.22 15.84 24.71
N ALA A 537 -15.23 14.50 24.57
CA ALA A 537 -15.48 13.85 23.30
C ALA A 537 -16.86 14.20 22.72
N MET A 538 -17.88 14.42 23.57
CA MET A 538 -19.23 14.80 23.11
C MET A 538 -19.33 16.28 22.69
N HIS A 539 -18.36 17.13 23.03
CA HIS A 539 -18.24 18.50 22.47
C HIS A 539 -17.63 18.50 21.07
N VAL A 540 -17.01 17.40 20.62
CA VAL A 540 -16.59 17.24 19.23
C VAL A 540 -17.82 16.98 18.38
N LEU A 541 -18.14 17.89 17.47
CA LEU A 541 -19.39 17.88 16.70
C LEU A 541 -19.70 16.54 16.02
N PRO A 542 -18.77 15.85 15.32
CA PRO A 542 -19.06 14.53 14.75
C PRO A 542 -19.43 13.46 15.78
N MET A 543 -18.88 13.52 16.99
CA MET A 543 -19.24 12.58 18.06
C MET A 543 -20.64 12.88 18.59
N HIS A 544 -20.98 14.15 18.81
CA HIS A 544 -22.35 14.56 19.12
C HIS A 544 -23.32 14.00 18.06
N LEU A 545 -23.09 14.28 16.78
CA LEU A 545 -23.94 13.78 15.69
C LEU A 545 -24.03 12.24 15.66
N ALA A 546 -22.92 11.55 15.90
CA ALA A 546 -22.87 10.09 15.85
C ALA A 546 -23.68 9.43 16.98
N TYR A 547 -23.59 9.96 18.20
CA TYR A 547 -24.20 9.36 19.38
C TYR A 547 -25.62 9.90 19.67
N TRP A 548 -25.81 11.20 19.54
CA TRP A 548 -27.09 11.83 19.97
C TRP A 548 -27.93 12.36 18.82
N GLY A 549 -27.32 12.60 17.66
CA GLY A 549 -28.02 13.23 16.53
C GLY A 549 -27.83 14.73 16.50
N ALA A 550 -28.72 15.45 15.81
CA ALA A 550 -28.64 16.89 15.63
C ALA A 550 -29.53 17.69 16.57
N SER A 551 -30.31 17.04 17.46
CA SER A 551 -31.21 17.69 18.42
C SER A 551 -30.46 18.19 19.65
N GLU A 552 -31.05 19.16 20.34
CA GLU A 552 -30.56 19.56 21.66
C GLU A 552 -30.58 18.38 22.65
N VAL A 553 -29.48 18.21 23.39
CA VAL A 553 -29.33 17.16 24.40
C VAL A 553 -28.79 17.74 25.71
N ARG A 554 -29.29 17.26 26.83
CA ARG A 554 -28.78 17.56 28.18
C ARG A 554 -28.06 16.34 28.71
N ALA A 555 -26.77 16.47 28.95
CA ALA A 555 -25.92 15.40 29.48
C ALA A 555 -24.74 15.98 30.28
N PHE A 556 -24.21 15.24 31.25
CA PHE A 556 -23.05 15.62 32.07
C PHE A 556 -23.21 16.98 32.81
N GLY A 557 -24.46 17.46 33.01
CA GLY A 557 -24.72 18.79 33.57
C GLY A 557 -24.68 19.94 32.56
N ASP A 558 -24.39 19.67 31.29
CA ASP A 558 -24.33 20.64 30.20
C ASP A 558 -25.57 20.54 29.30
N THR A 559 -25.83 21.63 28.58
CA THR A 559 -26.76 21.63 27.44
C THR A 559 -25.94 21.70 26.14
N TYR A 560 -26.10 20.68 25.30
CA TYR A 560 -25.52 20.59 23.97
C TYR A 560 -26.57 21.10 22.98
N PRO A 561 -26.32 22.20 22.25
CA PRO A 561 -27.33 22.85 21.41
C PRO A 561 -27.72 21.97 20.21
N ALA A 562 -28.88 22.28 19.64
CA ALA A 562 -29.31 21.72 18.38
C ALA A 562 -28.35 22.19 17.25
N LEU A 563 -27.96 21.26 16.39
CA LEU A 563 -26.96 21.49 15.35
C LEU A 563 -27.64 21.78 13.99
N PRO A 564 -27.01 22.57 13.10
CA PRO A 564 -27.56 22.93 11.78
C PRO A 564 -27.46 21.81 10.75
N PHE A 565 -27.89 20.60 11.13
CA PHE A 565 -27.83 19.41 10.29
C PHE A 565 -29.17 18.67 10.30
N ASP A 566 -29.54 18.08 9.14
CA ASP A 566 -30.68 17.19 9.00
C ASP A 566 -30.19 15.75 8.86
N GLU A 567 -30.57 14.83 9.75
CA GLU A 567 -30.30 13.41 9.54
C GLU A 567 -31.14 12.90 8.38
N VAL A 568 -30.48 12.47 7.30
CA VAL A 568 -31.12 12.05 6.06
C VAL A 568 -30.97 10.54 5.79
N TRP A 569 -30.05 9.89 6.49
CA TRP A 569 -29.88 8.44 6.43
C TRP A 569 -29.17 7.93 7.69
N ARG A 570 -29.53 6.72 8.13
CA ARG A 570 -28.80 5.97 9.17
C ARG A 570 -28.76 4.48 8.84
N SER A 571 -27.71 3.79 9.32
CA SER A 571 -27.64 2.34 9.21
C SER A 571 -28.72 1.66 10.05
N ARG A 572 -29.16 0.48 9.57
CA ARG A 572 -30.04 -0.42 10.36
C ARG A 572 -29.25 -1.16 11.41
N GLU A 573 -27.99 -1.45 11.12
CA GLU A 573 -27.05 -2.08 12.03
C GLU A 573 -26.70 -1.11 13.14
N VAL A 574 -26.72 -1.61 14.37
CA VAL A 574 -26.40 -0.87 15.58
C VAL A 574 -25.30 -1.56 16.38
N ARG A 575 -24.60 -0.79 17.20
CA ARG A 575 -23.64 -1.33 18.16
C ARG A 575 -23.88 -0.75 19.56
N PRO A 576 -23.44 -1.43 20.64
CA PRO A 576 -23.42 -0.84 21.97
C PRO A 576 -22.53 0.40 22.00
N GLY A 577 -23.01 1.46 22.66
CA GLY A 577 -22.26 2.68 22.91
C GLY A 577 -22.48 3.14 24.35
N PRO A 578 -21.81 4.21 24.80
CA PRO A 578 -21.91 4.70 26.18
C PRO A 578 -23.32 5.13 26.60
N PHE A 579 -24.17 5.47 25.64
CA PHE A 579 -25.54 5.98 25.86
C PHE A 579 -26.61 5.02 25.33
N GLY A 580 -26.29 3.76 25.07
CA GLY A 580 -27.22 2.78 24.52
C GLY A 580 -26.81 2.30 23.13
N LEU A 581 -27.76 1.70 22.38
CA LEU A 581 -27.51 1.25 21.00
C LEU A 581 -27.45 2.43 20.05
N VAL A 582 -26.39 2.49 19.25
CA VAL A 582 -26.17 3.56 18.27
C VAL A 582 -25.98 2.97 16.86
N PRO A 583 -26.48 3.63 15.80
CA PRO A 583 -26.24 3.23 14.43
C PRO A 583 -24.73 3.20 14.13
N LEU A 584 -24.29 2.25 13.31
CA LEU A 584 -22.87 2.18 12.89
C LEU A 584 -22.45 3.39 12.06
N MET A 585 -23.41 4.01 11.36
CA MET A 585 -23.15 5.16 10.50
C MET A 585 -24.41 6.01 10.34
N ARG A 586 -24.24 7.33 10.29
CA ARG A 586 -25.28 8.29 9.96
C ARG A 586 -24.80 9.24 8.89
N VAL A 587 -25.73 9.73 8.05
CA VAL A 587 -25.48 10.76 7.04
C VAL A 587 -26.36 11.97 7.35
N TYR A 588 -25.74 13.12 7.41
CA TYR A 588 -26.39 14.39 7.65
C TYR A 588 -26.27 15.29 6.44
N ARG A 589 -27.34 15.98 6.10
CA ARG A 589 -27.33 17.09 5.16
C ARG A 589 -27.10 18.39 5.95
N VAL A 590 -26.17 19.19 5.46
CA VAL A 590 -25.92 20.54 6.02
C VAL A 590 -27.12 21.44 5.68
N ARG A 591 -27.70 22.09 6.68
CA ARG A 591 -28.68 23.14 6.44
C ARG A 591 -27.98 24.34 5.84
N SER A 592 -28.42 24.81 4.67
CA SER A 592 -27.96 26.07 4.14
C SER A 592 -28.26 27.16 5.18
N ALA A 593 -27.31 28.02 5.49
CA ALA A 593 -27.63 29.26 6.19
C ALA A 593 -28.65 30.00 5.29
N VAL A 594 -29.86 30.21 5.83
CA VAL A 594 -30.92 30.98 5.18
C VAL A 594 -30.44 32.42 5.02
#